data_1fae10376271ef7cb83f7c7fb0958dee
#
_entry.id   1fae10376271ef7cb83f7c7fb0958dee
#
_cell.length_a   1.000
_cell.length_b   1.000
_cell.length_c   1.000
_cell.angle_alpha   90.00
_cell.angle_beta   90.00
_cell.angle_gamma   90.00
#
_symmetry.space_group_name_H-M   'P 1'
#
loop_
_entity.id
_entity.type
_entity.pdbx_description
1 polymer ?
#
loop_
_entity_poly.entity_id
_entity_poly.type
_entity_poly.pdbx_seq_one_letter_code
_entity_poly.pdbx_strand_id
1 'polypeptide(L)'
;NSTRRLFMDKPEILNLYKQMLLLREFELAAQVACRSGETPGFLHLYIGQEATAVGICAHLSKKDWVTSTHRGHGHALAKGMDPKILMAELYGKQDGCCGGRGGTMHLYDREVGLFGTNGLVGGGIPSAVGVGLAARHKKTPHLGVAFFGDGAVNHAAFHEALNLAAVQNLPVIFV
;
A
#
# COMPACT_ATOMS: atom_id res chain seq x y z
N ASN A 1 23.58 23.55 0.14
CA ASN A 1 23.37 23.32 1.58
C ASN A 1 21.86 23.37 1.84
N SER A 2 21.19 22.22 1.65
CA SER A 2 19.83 22.01 2.12
C SER A 2 19.92 21.62 3.59
N THR A 3 19.71 22.55 4.49
CA THR A 3 19.42 22.25 5.90
C THR A 3 18.14 21.42 5.91
N ARG A 4 18.27 20.11 6.10
CA ARG A 4 17.12 19.23 6.36
C ARG A 4 16.36 19.83 7.54
N ARG A 5 15.11 20.26 7.32
CA ARG A 5 14.19 20.58 8.41
C ARG A 5 14.10 19.33 9.32
N LEU A 6 14.54 19.49 10.56
CA LEU A 6 14.44 18.43 11.58
C LEU A 6 13.00 18.20 12.07
N PHE A 7 12.08 19.11 11.74
CA PHE A 7 10.69 19.07 12.18
C PHE A 7 9.76 19.42 11.03
N MET A 8 8.68 18.67 10.93
CA MET A 8 7.56 18.98 10.03
C MET A 8 6.84 20.25 10.51
N ASP A 9 6.32 21.03 9.58
CA ASP A 9 5.51 22.19 9.96
C ASP A 9 4.07 21.77 10.35
N LYS A 10 3.35 22.69 10.99
CA LYS A 10 2.00 22.40 11.48
C LYS A 10 1.02 21.98 10.36
N PRO A 11 0.99 22.60 9.17
CA PRO A 11 0.17 22.15 8.05
C PRO A 11 0.48 20.71 7.59
N GLU A 12 1.76 20.34 7.50
CA GLU A 12 2.17 18.97 7.14
C GLU A 12 1.66 17.95 8.17
N ILE A 13 1.87 18.21 9.46
CA ILE A 13 1.38 17.35 10.56
C ILE A 13 -0.14 17.20 10.50
N LEU A 14 -0.86 18.31 10.30
CA LEU A 14 -2.34 18.28 10.20
C LEU A 14 -2.81 17.49 8.97
N ASN A 15 -2.09 17.57 7.85
CA ASN A 15 -2.42 16.79 6.66
C ASN A 15 -2.23 15.30 6.91
N LEU A 16 -1.12 14.88 7.51
CA LEU A 16 -0.89 13.48 7.88
C LEU A 16 -1.97 12.97 8.84
N TYR A 17 -2.30 13.76 9.85
CA TYR A 17 -3.35 13.40 10.80
C TYR A 17 -4.72 13.23 10.11
N LYS A 18 -5.08 14.13 9.19
CA LYS A 18 -6.32 14.00 8.39
C LYS A 18 -6.33 12.71 7.56
N GLN A 19 -5.20 12.36 6.95
CA GLN A 19 -5.10 11.11 6.21
C GLN A 19 -5.27 9.89 7.12
N MET A 20 -4.64 9.88 8.30
CA MET A 20 -4.83 8.81 9.28
C MET A 20 -6.28 8.67 9.74
N LEU A 21 -6.97 9.80 9.97
CA LEU A 21 -8.40 9.80 10.28
C LEU A 21 -9.23 9.24 9.12
N LEU A 22 -8.94 9.65 7.89
CA LEU A 22 -9.62 9.12 6.71
C LEU A 22 -9.49 7.60 6.62
N LEU A 23 -8.29 7.06 6.83
CA LEU A 23 -8.07 5.61 6.84
C LEU A 23 -8.91 4.94 7.93
N ARG A 24 -8.91 5.48 9.15
CA ARG A 24 -9.67 4.94 10.27
C ARG A 24 -11.17 4.93 9.99
N GLU A 25 -11.72 6.05 9.56
CA GLU A 25 -13.16 6.18 9.27
C GLU A 25 -13.59 5.28 8.10
N PHE A 26 -12.74 5.17 7.07
CA PHE A 26 -12.98 4.23 5.97
C PHE A 26 -13.09 2.78 6.46
N GLU A 27 -12.14 2.35 7.29
CA GLU A 27 -12.12 0.99 7.82
C GLU A 27 -13.32 0.71 8.75
N LEU A 28 -13.73 1.68 9.55
CA LEU A 28 -14.93 1.57 10.38
C LEU A 28 -16.19 1.44 9.51
N ALA A 29 -16.31 2.22 8.45
CA ALA A 29 -17.42 2.11 7.50
C ALA A 29 -17.42 0.74 6.77
N ALA A 30 -16.26 0.30 6.31
CA ALA A 30 -16.09 -1.02 5.68
C ALA A 30 -16.45 -2.17 6.65
N GLN A 31 -16.10 -2.02 7.94
CA GLN A 31 -16.47 -3.00 8.97
C GLN A 31 -17.99 -3.10 9.15
N VAL A 32 -18.68 -1.95 9.17
CA VAL A 32 -20.15 -1.92 9.28
C VAL A 32 -20.76 -2.61 8.06
N ALA A 33 -20.35 -2.25 6.84
CA ALA A 33 -20.84 -2.84 5.60
C ALA A 33 -20.61 -4.37 5.53
N CYS A 34 -19.46 -4.84 6.00
CA CYS A 34 -19.18 -6.27 6.06
C CYS A 34 -20.07 -7.00 7.08
N ARG A 35 -20.28 -6.42 8.27
CA ARG A 35 -21.13 -7.03 9.30
C ARG A 35 -22.60 -7.07 8.92
N SER A 36 -23.07 -6.12 8.12
CA SER A 36 -24.43 -6.10 7.57
C SER A 36 -24.60 -7.03 6.36
N GLY A 37 -23.52 -7.68 5.90
CA GLY A 37 -23.56 -8.57 4.74
C GLY A 37 -23.63 -7.87 3.39
N GLU A 38 -23.35 -6.57 3.35
CA GLU A 38 -23.40 -5.77 2.11
C GLU A 38 -22.18 -5.96 1.22
N THR A 39 -21.05 -6.41 1.80
CA THR A 39 -19.83 -6.68 1.06
C THR A 39 -19.53 -8.19 1.02
N PRO A 40 -19.12 -8.73 -0.14
CA PRO A 40 -18.77 -10.15 -0.24
C PRO A 40 -17.42 -10.46 0.40
N GLY A 41 -17.26 -11.69 0.89
CA GLY A 41 -15.98 -12.23 1.34
C GLY A 41 -15.56 -11.82 2.75
N PHE A 42 -14.26 -11.99 3.02
CA PHE A 42 -13.68 -11.69 4.32
C PHE A 42 -13.01 -10.32 4.30
N LEU A 43 -13.20 -9.55 5.37
CA LEU A 43 -12.61 -8.24 5.55
C LEU A 43 -11.43 -8.31 6.52
N HIS A 44 -10.29 -7.80 6.09
CA HIS A 44 -9.10 -7.64 6.92
C HIS A 44 -8.80 -6.14 7.10
N LEU A 45 -9.18 -5.61 8.26
CA LEU A 45 -9.06 -4.19 8.57
C LEU A 45 -7.60 -3.75 8.76
N TYR A 46 -7.32 -2.51 8.36
CA TYR A 46 -6.02 -1.83 8.56
C TYR A 46 -5.98 -1.01 9.86
N ILE A 47 -7.00 -1.09 10.71
CA ILE A 47 -7.11 -0.34 11.97
C ILE A 47 -5.89 -0.56 12.86
N GLY A 48 -5.29 0.53 13.33
CA GLY A 48 -4.11 0.53 14.19
C GLY A 48 -2.77 0.68 13.45
N GLN A 49 -2.76 0.66 12.12
CA GLN A 49 -1.54 0.75 11.30
C GLN A 49 -1.49 2.04 10.45
N GLU A 50 -2.37 3.00 10.69
CA GLU A 50 -2.55 4.19 9.87
C GLU A 50 -1.26 4.99 9.72
N ALA A 51 -0.51 5.14 10.82
CA ALA A 51 0.74 5.90 10.83
C ALA A 51 1.80 5.28 9.91
N THR A 52 1.88 3.96 9.83
CA THR A 52 2.83 3.26 8.96
C THR A 52 2.53 3.57 7.49
N ALA A 53 1.27 3.41 7.05
CA ALA A 53 0.88 3.70 5.67
C ALA A 53 1.08 5.18 5.32
N VAL A 54 0.53 6.07 6.14
CA VAL A 54 0.55 7.51 5.87
C VAL A 54 1.96 8.06 5.93
N GLY A 55 2.76 7.67 6.95
CA GLY A 55 4.13 8.15 7.12
C GLY A 55 5.04 7.77 5.95
N ILE A 56 4.96 6.54 5.46
CA ILE A 56 5.76 6.10 4.31
C ILE A 56 5.23 6.73 3.01
N CYS A 57 3.92 6.63 2.75
CA CYS A 57 3.34 7.09 1.49
C CYS A 57 3.44 8.62 1.30
N ALA A 58 3.52 9.40 2.38
CA ALA A 58 3.74 10.84 2.31
C ALA A 58 5.06 11.23 1.61
N HIS A 59 6.03 10.32 1.55
CA HIS A 59 7.32 10.53 0.89
C HIS A 59 7.40 9.92 -0.51
N LEU A 60 6.32 9.31 -0.98
CA LEU A 60 6.27 8.64 -2.28
C LEU A 60 5.52 9.48 -3.31
N SER A 61 6.00 9.42 -4.55
CA SER A 61 5.29 9.96 -5.71
C SER A 61 4.30 8.92 -6.28
N LYS A 62 3.41 9.35 -7.17
CA LYS A 62 2.54 8.43 -7.93
C LYS A 62 3.29 7.47 -8.84
N LYS A 63 4.56 7.75 -9.12
CA LYS A 63 5.42 6.91 -9.98
C LYS A 63 6.19 5.85 -9.20
N ASP A 64 6.22 5.95 -7.88
CA ASP A 64 6.74 4.93 -6.98
C ASP A 64 5.69 3.87 -6.76
N TRP A 65 6.07 2.61 -6.85
CA TRP A 65 5.12 1.51 -6.79
C TRP A 65 5.14 0.84 -5.42
N VAL A 66 3.95 0.68 -4.87
CA VAL A 66 3.73 0.01 -3.59
C VAL A 66 3.14 -1.37 -3.82
N THR A 67 3.72 -2.38 -3.19
CA THR A 67 3.11 -3.70 -3.01
C THR A 67 2.64 -3.84 -1.56
N SER A 68 1.54 -4.56 -1.36
CA SER A 68 0.89 -4.64 -0.07
C SER A 68 0.39 -6.05 0.24
N THR A 69 -0.28 -6.19 1.36
CA THR A 69 -0.76 -7.44 1.95
C THR A 69 -2.28 -7.58 1.80
N HIS A 70 -2.86 -8.58 2.45
CA HIS A 70 -4.31 -8.75 2.62
C HIS A 70 -4.99 -7.62 3.41
N ARG A 71 -4.23 -6.73 4.09
CA ARG A 71 -4.70 -5.50 4.76
C ARG A 71 -4.36 -4.26 3.93
N GLY A 72 -4.67 -4.30 2.62
CA GLY A 72 -4.17 -3.31 1.67
C GLY A 72 -4.91 -1.99 1.61
N HIS A 73 -6.07 -1.83 2.27
CA HIS A 73 -6.89 -0.62 2.20
C HIS A 73 -6.13 0.63 2.64
N GLY A 74 -5.45 0.54 3.78
CA GLY A 74 -4.67 1.66 4.30
C GLY A 74 -3.57 2.12 3.33
N HIS A 75 -2.86 1.18 2.71
CA HIS A 75 -1.82 1.50 1.73
C HIS A 75 -2.42 2.10 0.45
N ALA A 76 -3.56 1.57 -0.02
CA ALA A 76 -4.26 2.10 -1.19
C ALA A 76 -4.69 3.55 -0.98
N LEU A 77 -5.35 3.85 0.15
CA LEU A 77 -5.78 5.19 0.52
C LEU A 77 -4.61 6.14 0.73
N ALA A 78 -3.57 5.69 1.46
CA ALA A 78 -2.37 6.50 1.71
C ALA A 78 -1.60 6.82 0.41
N LYS A 79 -1.66 5.96 -0.61
CA LYS A 79 -1.13 6.23 -1.96
C LYS A 79 -1.99 7.19 -2.77
N GLY A 80 -3.19 7.51 -2.30
CA GLY A 80 -4.09 8.48 -2.92
C GLY A 80 -5.22 7.87 -3.75
N MET A 81 -5.57 6.59 -3.55
CA MET A 81 -6.79 6.00 -4.11
C MET A 81 -8.02 6.72 -3.55
N ASP A 82 -8.99 7.01 -4.40
CA ASP A 82 -10.26 7.61 -3.96
C ASP A 82 -11.02 6.61 -3.06
N PRO A 83 -11.43 7.02 -1.85
CA PRO A 83 -12.20 6.17 -0.94
C PRO A 83 -13.49 5.63 -1.56
N LYS A 84 -14.12 6.38 -2.47
CA LYS A 84 -15.33 5.93 -3.17
C LYS A 84 -15.04 4.79 -4.12
N ILE A 85 -13.94 4.86 -4.87
CA ILE A 85 -13.51 3.80 -5.78
C ILE A 85 -13.16 2.55 -5.00
N LEU A 86 -12.44 2.70 -3.87
CA LEU A 86 -12.11 1.57 -3.01
C LEU A 86 -13.36 0.95 -2.38
N MET A 87 -14.30 1.77 -1.87
CA MET A 87 -15.55 1.25 -1.31
C MET A 87 -16.40 0.54 -2.39
N ALA A 88 -16.47 1.10 -3.60
CA ALA A 88 -17.15 0.45 -4.73
C ALA A 88 -16.55 -0.94 -5.03
N GLU A 89 -15.21 -1.08 -4.95
CA GLU A 89 -14.54 -2.37 -5.10
C GLU A 89 -14.96 -3.37 -4.03
N LEU A 90 -15.02 -2.95 -2.75
CA LEU A 90 -15.44 -3.79 -1.64
C LEU A 90 -16.89 -4.27 -1.80
N TYR A 91 -17.76 -3.43 -2.36
CA TYR A 91 -19.16 -3.77 -2.70
C TYR A 91 -19.31 -4.60 -3.98
N GLY A 92 -18.22 -4.98 -4.65
CA GLY A 92 -18.26 -5.73 -5.91
C GLY A 92 -18.84 -4.95 -7.08
N LYS A 93 -18.73 -3.60 -7.06
CA LYS A 93 -19.28 -2.73 -8.12
C LYS A 93 -18.27 -2.54 -9.26
N GLN A 94 -18.80 -2.37 -10.46
CA GLN A 94 -18.00 -2.16 -11.67
C GLN A 94 -17.13 -0.88 -11.60
N ASP A 95 -17.55 0.11 -10.83
CA ASP A 95 -16.81 1.37 -10.64
C ASP A 95 -15.64 1.24 -9.63
N GLY A 96 -15.40 0.05 -9.09
CA GLY A 96 -14.25 -0.24 -8.25
C GLY A 96 -12.94 -0.28 -9.04
N CYS A 97 -11.81 -0.15 -8.34
CA CYS A 97 -10.47 -0.10 -8.94
C CYS A 97 -10.10 -1.36 -9.77
N CYS A 98 -10.71 -2.49 -9.48
CA CYS A 98 -10.57 -3.76 -10.21
C CYS A 98 -11.89 -4.23 -10.84
N GLY A 99 -12.86 -3.33 -11.02
CA GLY A 99 -14.18 -3.63 -11.57
C GLY A 99 -15.01 -4.55 -10.67
N GLY A 100 -14.84 -4.46 -9.36
CA GLY A 100 -15.55 -5.24 -8.36
C GLY A 100 -15.10 -6.70 -8.25
N ARG A 101 -13.97 -7.07 -8.86
CA ARG A 101 -13.46 -8.45 -8.90
C ARG A 101 -12.32 -8.72 -7.94
N GLY A 102 -11.61 -7.68 -7.51
CA GLY A 102 -10.50 -7.79 -6.57
C GLY A 102 -10.95 -7.89 -5.11
N GLY A 103 -12.09 -7.30 -4.79
CA GLY A 103 -12.64 -7.26 -3.44
C GLY A 103 -11.66 -6.61 -2.46
N THR A 104 -11.62 -7.13 -1.24
CA THR A 104 -10.84 -6.55 -0.14
C THR A 104 -9.32 -6.81 -0.22
N MET A 105 -8.86 -7.86 -0.91
CA MET A 105 -7.47 -8.32 -0.84
C MET A 105 -6.69 -8.19 -2.15
N HIS A 106 -7.33 -7.87 -3.27
CA HIS A 106 -6.67 -7.87 -4.59
C HIS A 106 -6.88 -6.54 -5.32
N LEU A 107 -6.47 -5.47 -4.63
CA LEU A 107 -6.54 -4.10 -5.14
C LEU A 107 -5.36 -3.82 -6.06
N TYR A 108 -5.62 -3.09 -7.13
CA TYR A 108 -4.62 -2.57 -8.05
C TYR A 108 -5.06 -1.20 -8.54
N ASP A 109 -4.13 -0.25 -8.60
CA ASP A 109 -4.38 1.05 -9.20
C ASP A 109 -3.09 1.66 -9.74
N ARG A 110 -3.01 1.71 -11.06
CA ARG A 110 -1.86 2.25 -11.77
C ARG A 110 -1.70 3.75 -11.56
N GLU A 111 -2.79 4.48 -11.45
CA GLU A 111 -2.79 5.94 -11.44
C GLU A 111 -2.20 6.50 -10.13
N VAL A 112 -2.30 5.72 -9.06
CA VAL A 112 -1.70 6.09 -7.77
C VAL A 112 -0.38 5.35 -7.49
N GLY A 113 0.01 4.36 -8.32
CA GLY A 113 1.20 3.55 -8.09
C GLY A 113 0.99 2.42 -7.06
N LEU A 114 -0.22 1.89 -6.96
CA LEU A 114 -0.47 0.66 -6.20
C LEU A 114 -0.30 -0.53 -7.14
N PHE A 115 0.84 -1.24 -7.00
CA PHE A 115 1.16 -2.42 -7.83
C PHE A 115 0.23 -3.60 -7.52
N GLY A 116 -0.18 -3.71 -6.28
CA GLY A 116 -1.18 -4.68 -5.87
C GLY A 116 -1.11 -5.06 -4.40
N THR A 117 -2.27 -5.51 -3.95
CA THR A 117 -2.43 -6.19 -2.66
C THR A 117 -2.70 -7.66 -2.94
N ASN A 118 -2.37 -8.55 -2.03
CA ASN A 118 -2.70 -9.97 -2.18
C ASN A 118 -2.75 -10.71 -0.85
N GLY A 119 -3.45 -11.85 -0.84
CA GLY A 119 -3.57 -12.72 0.32
C GLY A 119 -2.38 -13.66 0.54
N LEU A 120 -1.44 -13.73 -0.41
CA LEU A 120 -0.26 -14.59 -0.28
C LEU A 120 0.78 -13.92 0.61
N VAL A 121 1.09 -14.54 1.74
CA VAL A 121 2.07 -14.01 2.70
C VAL A 121 3.44 -13.91 2.04
N GLY A 122 4.05 -12.72 2.09
CA GLY A 122 5.35 -12.45 1.47
C GLY A 122 5.33 -12.25 -0.05
N GLY A 123 4.20 -12.51 -0.75
CA GLY A 123 4.14 -12.46 -2.22
C GLY A 123 4.38 -11.08 -2.84
N GLY A 124 4.11 -10.00 -2.11
CA GLY A 124 4.39 -8.63 -2.57
C GLY A 124 5.88 -8.26 -2.58
N ILE A 125 6.70 -8.93 -1.76
CA ILE A 125 8.10 -8.56 -1.56
C ILE A 125 8.92 -8.72 -2.85
N PRO A 126 8.94 -9.91 -3.52
CA PRO A 126 9.65 -10.06 -4.79
C PRO A 126 9.08 -9.17 -5.91
N SER A 127 7.77 -8.86 -5.86
CA SER A 127 7.17 -7.94 -6.82
C SER A 127 7.75 -6.52 -6.71
N ALA A 128 7.95 -6.01 -5.48
CA ALA A 128 8.60 -4.71 -5.27
C ALA A 128 10.06 -4.72 -5.73
N VAL A 129 10.78 -5.85 -5.55
CA VAL A 129 12.14 -6.03 -6.08
C VAL A 129 12.14 -5.99 -7.61
N GLY A 130 11.15 -6.60 -8.26
CA GLY A 130 10.93 -6.51 -9.70
C GLY A 130 10.71 -5.08 -10.19
N VAL A 131 9.95 -4.27 -9.42
CA VAL A 131 9.81 -2.82 -9.70
C VAL A 131 11.16 -2.10 -9.59
N GLY A 132 11.93 -2.35 -8.53
CA GLY A 132 13.27 -1.78 -8.37
C GLY A 132 14.22 -2.16 -9.52
N LEU A 133 14.16 -3.41 -9.96
CA LEU A 133 14.95 -3.90 -11.12
C LEU A 133 14.55 -3.17 -12.40
N ALA A 134 13.25 -2.99 -12.63
CA ALA A 134 12.73 -2.25 -13.78
C ALA A 134 13.15 -0.78 -13.75
N ALA A 135 13.09 -0.13 -12.57
CA ALA A 135 13.51 1.26 -12.38
C ALA A 135 15.00 1.43 -12.69
N ARG A 136 15.84 0.54 -12.18
CA ARG A 136 17.29 0.52 -12.47
C ARG A 136 17.55 0.32 -13.96
N HIS A 137 16.91 -0.67 -14.60
CA HIS A 137 17.08 -0.95 -16.02
C HIS A 137 16.68 0.23 -16.91
N LYS A 138 15.56 0.86 -16.57
CA LYS A 138 15.04 2.05 -17.27
C LYS A 138 15.74 3.35 -16.86
N LYS A 139 16.66 3.31 -15.91
CA LYS A 139 17.37 4.49 -15.35
C LYS A 139 16.41 5.58 -14.87
N THR A 140 15.33 5.18 -14.20
CA THR A 140 14.37 6.11 -13.60
C THR A 140 14.62 6.24 -12.09
N PRO A 141 14.25 7.37 -11.46
CA PRO A 141 14.42 7.58 -10.02
C PRO A 141 13.32 6.93 -9.16
N HIS A 142 12.51 6.03 -9.73
CA HIS A 142 11.36 5.46 -9.05
C HIS A 142 11.75 4.34 -8.09
N LEU A 143 10.93 4.17 -7.06
CA LEU A 143 11.13 3.19 -6.00
C LEU A 143 10.10 2.06 -6.10
N GLY A 144 10.51 0.85 -5.69
CA GLY A 144 9.60 -0.20 -5.25
C GLY A 144 9.50 -0.19 -3.73
N VAL A 145 8.30 -0.21 -3.18
CA VAL A 145 8.09 -0.26 -1.73
C VAL A 145 7.26 -1.50 -1.40
N ALA A 146 7.80 -2.37 -0.55
CA ALA A 146 7.10 -3.56 -0.08
C ALA A 146 6.63 -3.38 1.35
N PHE A 147 5.31 -3.38 1.55
CA PHE A 147 4.74 -3.54 2.87
C PHE A 147 4.46 -5.01 3.16
N PHE A 148 4.82 -5.48 4.35
CA PHE A 148 4.61 -6.86 4.78
C PHE A 148 4.45 -6.96 6.29
N GLY A 149 3.90 -8.06 6.78
CA GLY A 149 3.75 -8.33 8.20
C GLY A 149 4.84 -9.24 8.75
N ASP A 150 4.84 -9.42 10.06
CA ASP A 150 5.76 -10.27 10.81
C ASP A 150 5.81 -11.72 10.31
N GLY A 151 4.67 -12.29 9.90
CA GLY A 151 4.60 -13.63 9.33
C GLY A 151 5.39 -13.80 8.03
N ALA A 152 5.54 -12.74 7.25
CA ALA A 152 6.27 -12.79 5.97
C ALA A 152 7.78 -12.90 6.15
N VAL A 153 8.32 -12.47 7.29
CA VAL A 153 9.77 -12.48 7.57
C VAL A 153 10.34 -13.92 7.59
N ASN A 154 9.52 -14.89 7.95
CA ASN A 154 9.92 -16.30 7.96
C ASN A 154 9.73 -16.99 6.59
N HIS A 155 9.20 -16.29 5.59
CA HIS A 155 9.00 -16.86 4.26
C HIS A 155 10.29 -16.77 3.43
N ALA A 156 10.60 -17.80 2.65
CA ALA A 156 11.80 -17.83 1.79
C ALA A 156 11.89 -16.60 0.89
N ALA A 157 10.77 -16.19 0.28
CA ALA A 157 10.69 -15.03 -0.59
C ALA A 157 11.17 -13.71 0.05
N PHE A 158 11.05 -13.55 1.38
CA PHE A 158 11.61 -12.39 2.09
C PHE A 158 13.13 -12.37 1.97
N HIS A 159 13.79 -13.44 2.36
CA HIS A 159 15.26 -13.52 2.37
C HIS A 159 15.85 -13.46 0.95
N GLU A 160 15.23 -14.15 -0.01
CA GLU A 160 15.65 -14.17 -1.41
C GLU A 160 15.52 -12.77 -2.04
N ALA A 161 14.41 -12.09 -1.81
CA ALA A 161 14.15 -10.76 -2.35
C ALA A 161 15.09 -9.70 -1.78
N LEU A 162 15.35 -9.72 -0.45
CA LEU A 162 16.30 -8.82 0.19
C LEU A 162 17.71 -9.04 -0.33
N ASN A 163 18.12 -10.29 -0.45
CA ASN A 163 19.44 -10.64 -1.00
C ASN A 163 19.59 -10.15 -2.44
N LEU A 164 18.59 -10.39 -3.29
CA LEU A 164 18.62 -9.94 -4.68
C LEU A 164 18.66 -8.40 -4.77
N ALA A 165 17.86 -7.70 -3.96
CA ALA A 165 17.85 -6.25 -3.92
C ALA A 165 19.21 -5.69 -3.50
N ALA A 166 19.86 -6.29 -2.51
CA ALA A 166 21.18 -5.89 -2.02
C ALA A 166 22.27 -6.15 -3.07
N VAL A 167 22.37 -7.38 -3.58
CA VAL A 167 23.38 -7.76 -4.58
C VAL A 167 23.27 -6.92 -5.85
N GLN A 168 22.05 -6.64 -6.29
CA GLN A 168 21.79 -5.83 -7.46
C GLN A 168 21.72 -4.33 -7.18
N ASN A 169 21.89 -3.88 -5.92
CA ASN A 169 21.77 -2.47 -5.51
C ASN A 169 20.50 -1.79 -6.08
N LEU A 170 19.35 -2.40 -5.81
CA LEU A 170 18.06 -1.98 -6.36
C LEU A 170 17.40 -0.90 -5.50
N PRO A 171 16.67 0.07 -6.09
CA PRO A 171 15.93 1.08 -5.37
C PRO A 171 14.62 0.50 -4.80
N VAL A 172 14.73 -0.21 -3.68
CA VAL A 172 13.61 -0.86 -2.99
C VAL A 172 13.64 -0.51 -1.51
N ILE A 173 12.46 -0.24 -0.94
CA ILE A 173 12.26 -0.03 0.49
C ILE A 173 11.38 -1.17 1.01
N PHE A 174 11.79 -1.75 2.12
CA PHE A 174 11.09 -2.83 2.83
C PHE A 174 10.55 -2.27 4.16
N VAL A 175 9.24 -2.40 4.40
CA VAL A 175 8.51 -1.79 5.52
C VAL A 175 7.72 -2.84 6.29
#